data_b3bdb05ed76a1744b7797d9f18aae2b0
#
_entry.id   b3bdb05ed76a1744b7797d9f18aae2b0
#
_cell.length_a   1.000
_cell.length_b   1.000
_cell.length_c   1.000
_cell.angle_alpha   90.00
_cell.angle_beta   90.00
_cell.angle_gamma   90.00
#
_symmetry.space_group_name_H-M   'P 1'
#
loop_
_entity.id
_entity.type
_entity.pdbx_description
1 polymer ?
#
loop_
_entity_poly.entity_id
_entity_poly.type
_entity_poly.pdbx_seq_one_letter_code
_entity_poly.pdbx_strand_id
1 'polypeptide(L)'
;MDQQKKRVVIIGGGFGGLNLAKYLDKKKYDVMIVDKNNYHSFAPLFYQVASSGLEPSGITFPLRREMRRGRMRGCRYSMGTVSVIDVSRKEVLTEFEKIPYDILVIAAGATNNFFGIEGLKDHVYTMKSASESIRTRNAVLYNLERAAQCDDPEERKALLTFAVVGGGPTGVEIAGALGEMKRWVIAKEYPGIRPEEVKVILYEGTDRLLRTMSGKSSADALRDLGQLMVDVRLGKTMSAYKDGELIFADGEKVKSRVVIWTAGIVGNPLTIVGSDVKAGPGGRYAVDEY
;
A
#
# COMPACT_ATOMS: atom_id res chain seq x y z
N MET A 1 44.66 17.08 0.61
CA MET A 1 43.51 17.86 1.05
C MET A 1 42.30 16.93 1.08
N ASP A 2 41.76 16.62 2.25
CA ASP A 2 40.57 15.81 2.36
C ASP A 2 39.39 16.63 1.80
N GLN A 3 38.92 16.25 0.63
CA GLN A 3 37.82 16.96 -0.02
C GLN A 3 36.55 16.69 0.80
N GLN A 4 35.96 17.72 1.41
CA GLN A 4 34.77 17.61 2.22
C GLN A 4 33.66 16.91 1.40
N LYS A 5 33.15 15.77 1.92
CA LYS A 5 32.10 14.99 1.26
C LYS A 5 30.83 15.80 1.13
N LYS A 6 30.19 15.75 -0.05
CA LYS A 6 28.85 16.34 -0.21
C LYS A 6 27.81 15.53 0.56
N ARG A 7 26.95 16.22 1.30
CA ARG A 7 25.84 15.61 2.06
C ARG A 7 24.69 15.29 1.13
N VAL A 8 24.39 14.00 0.98
CA VAL A 8 23.24 13.52 0.23
C VAL A 8 22.16 13.07 1.21
N VAL A 9 21.05 13.78 1.24
CA VAL A 9 19.87 13.40 2.05
C VAL A 9 18.84 12.74 1.14
N ILE A 10 18.42 11.52 1.50
CA ILE A 10 17.45 10.71 0.78
C ILE A 10 16.19 10.60 1.64
N ILE A 11 15.08 11.18 1.18
CA ILE A 11 13.77 11.08 1.85
C ILE A 11 13.09 9.78 1.40
N GLY A 12 12.97 8.83 2.32
CA GLY A 12 12.33 7.53 2.12
C GLY A 12 13.30 6.36 2.05
N GLY A 13 13.14 5.41 2.97
CA GLY A 13 13.87 4.13 3.08
C GLY A 13 13.18 3.00 2.32
N GLY A 14 12.41 3.31 1.28
CA GLY A 14 11.81 2.35 0.36
C GLY A 14 12.81 1.79 -0.67
N PHE A 15 12.30 1.09 -1.69
CA PHE A 15 13.15 0.50 -2.74
C PHE A 15 14.07 1.50 -3.43
N GLY A 16 13.54 2.66 -3.83
CA GLY A 16 14.31 3.68 -4.54
C GLY A 16 15.42 4.26 -3.68
N GLY A 17 15.08 4.69 -2.45
CA GLY A 17 16.04 5.30 -1.53
C GLY A 17 17.15 4.35 -1.10
N LEU A 18 16.80 3.11 -0.73
CA LEU A 18 17.79 2.10 -0.36
C LEU A 18 18.70 1.71 -1.53
N ASN A 19 18.13 1.53 -2.73
CA ASN A 19 18.94 1.22 -3.92
C ASN A 19 19.91 2.34 -4.23
N LEU A 20 19.46 3.60 -4.25
CA LEU A 20 20.36 4.72 -4.48
C LEU A 20 21.45 4.77 -3.41
N ALA A 21 21.08 4.71 -2.14
CA ALA A 21 22.06 4.73 -1.05
C ALA A 21 23.09 3.60 -1.17
N LYS A 22 22.71 2.42 -1.63
CA LYS A 22 23.59 1.27 -1.83
C LYS A 22 24.67 1.52 -2.89
N TYR A 23 24.33 2.25 -3.95
CA TYR A 23 25.23 2.45 -5.09
C TYR A 23 26.01 3.78 -5.08
N LEU A 24 25.63 4.74 -4.25
CA LEU A 24 26.40 5.97 -4.07
C LEU A 24 27.79 5.67 -3.51
N ASP A 25 28.82 6.39 -4.01
CA ASP A 25 30.20 6.29 -3.54
C ASP A 25 30.37 7.00 -2.18
N LYS A 26 30.52 6.23 -1.09
CA LYS A 26 30.71 6.74 0.27
C LYS A 26 32.07 7.42 0.50
N LYS A 27 32.99 7.33 -0.46
CA LYS A 27 34.22 8.13 -0.42
C LYS A 27 33.97 9.58 -0.81
N LYS A 28 32.99 9.82 -1.71
CA LYS A 28 32.64 11.14 -2.24
C LYS A 28 31.45 11.77 -1.51
N TYR A 29 30.54 10.95 -0.98
CA TYR A 29 29.26 11.38 -0.42
C TYR A 29 29.09 10.93 1.02
N ASP A 30 28.58 11.83 1.86
CA ASP A 30 28.02 11.55 3.18
C ASP A 30 26.51 11.31 3.01
N VAL A 31 26.09 10.05 3.01
CA VAL A 31 24.73 9.64 2.66
C VAL A 31 23.89 9.42 3.91
N MET A 32 22.74 10.12 3.99
CA MET A 32 21.76 9.95 5.05
C MET A 32 20.40 9.60 4.44
N ILE A 33 19.75 8.57 5.00
CA ILE A 33 18.35 8.25 4.71
C ILE A 33 17.50 8.79 5.87
N VAL A 34 16.40 9.47 5.51
CA VAL A 34 15.37 9.92 6.44
C VAL A 34 14.08 9.17 6.12
N ASP A 35 13.52 8.46 7.09
CA ASP A 35 12.25 7.75 6.93
C ASP A 35 11.42 7.81 8.23
N LYS A 36 10.11 7.90 8.10
CA LYS A 36 9.17 7.89 9.24
C LYS A 36 9.14 6.55 9.98
N ASN A 37 9.51 5.46 9.31
CA ASN A 37 9.58 4.13 9.90
C ASN A 37 11.03 3.73 10.14
N ASN A 38 11.32 3.02 11.22
CA ASN A 38 12.65 2.47 11.51
C ASN A 38 12.94 1.13 10.80
N TYR A 39 12.08 0.76 9.87
CA TYR A 39 12.19 -0.47 9.09
C TYR A 39 11.86 -0.25 7.62
N HIS A 40 12.46 -1.04 6.76
CA HIS A 40 12.04 -1.23 5.37
C HIS A 40 11.01 -2.34 5.29
N SER A 41 10.01 -2.19 4.44
CA SER A 41 9.02 -3.23 4.15
C SER A 41 9.07 -3.64 2.69
N PHE A 42 9.00 -4.95 2.44
CA PHE A 42 8.87 -5.49 1.09
C PHE A 42 7.39 -5.42 0.64
N ALA A 43 6.98 -4.25 0.17
CA ALA A 43 5.60 -3.92 -0.16
C ALA A 43 4.89 -4.92 -1.12
N PRO A 44 5.55 -5.56 -2.09
CA PRO A 44 4.90 -6.55 -2.96
C PRO A 44 4.26 -7.74 -2.24
N LEU A 45 4.65 -8.00 -0.99
CA LEU A 45 4.08 -9.11 -0.20
C LEU A 45 3.09 -8.65 0.89
N PHE A 46 2.63 -7.41 0.87
CA PHE A 46 1.62 -6.92 1.80
C PHE A 46 0.31 -7.69 1.72
N TYR A 47 -0.08 -8.13 0.53
CA TYR A 47 -1.29 -8.93 0.34
C TYR A 47 -1.22 -10.29 1.06
N GLN A 48 -0.05 -10.92 1.14
CA GLN A 48 0.13 -12.16 1.89
C GLN A 48 0.03 -11.96 3.40
N VAL A 49 0.49 -10.81 3.91
CA VAL A 49 0.25 -10.46 5.32
C VAL A 49 -1.24 -10.21 5.55
N ALA A 50 -1.91 -9.49 4.66
CA ALA A 50 -3.34 -9.18 4.78
C ALA A 50 -4.25 -10.42 4.68
N SER A 51 -3.81 -11.48 4.01
CA SER A 51 -4.51 -12.77 3.89
C SER A 51 -4.00 -13.85 4.86
N SER A 52 -3.19 -13.49 5.85
CA SER A 52 -2.59 -14.44 6.82
C SER A 52 -1.59 -15.45 6.23
N GLY A 53 -1.16 -15.27 4.99
CA GLY A 53 -0.19 -16.15 4.32
C GLY A 53 1.25 -15.96 4.78
N LEU A 54 1.60 -14.75 5.28
CA LEU A 54 2.93 -14.44 5.80
C LEU A 54 2.87 -13.63 7.10
N GLU A 55 3.84 -13.88 7.98
CA GLU A 55 4.06 -13.03 9.13
C GLU A 55 4.75 -11.70 8.74
N PRO A 56 4.35 -10.56 9.33
CA PRO A 56 4.93 -9.26 9.02
C PRO A 56 6.45 -9.20 9.18
N SER A 57 7.00 -9.94 10.14
CA SER A 57 8.44 -10.02 10.40
C SER A 57 9.24 -10.61 9.22
N GLY A 58 8.60 -11.43 8.38
CA GLY A 58 9.22 -12.02 7.18
C GLY A 58 9.46 -11.01 6.06
N ILE A 59 8.76 -9.87 6.08
CA ILE A 59 8.83 -8.86 5.02
C ILE A 59 9.32 -7.49 5.51
N THR A 60 9.77 -7.39 6.76
CA THR A 60 10.26 -6.13 7.34
C THR A 60 11.72 -6.27 7.81
N PHE A 61 12.53 -5.25 7.55
CA PHE A 61 13.95 -5.23 7.89
C PHE A 61 14.31 -3.93 8.63
N PRO A 62 14.95 -4.00 9.83
CA PRO A 62 15.35 -2.80 10.55
C PRO A 62 16.38 -1.97 9.77
N LEU A 63 16.05 -0.71 9.42
CA LEU A 63 16.92 0.17 8.64
C LEU A 63 18.29 0.37 9.29
N ARG A 64 18.35 0.56 10.61
CA ARG A 64 19.64 0.71 11.31
C ARG A 64 20.56 -0.51 11.17
N ARG A 65 19.99 -1.70 11.04
CA ARG A 65 20.76 -2.92 10.81
C ARG A 65 21.33 -2.96 9.39
N GLU A 66 20.54 -2.52 8.40
CA GLU A 66 20.96 -2.45 7.01
C GLU A 66 22.11 -1.45 6.80
N MET A 67 22.11 -0.29 7.49
CA MET A 67 23.19 0.70 7.42
C MET A 67 24.56 0.15 7.87
N ARG A 68 24.60 -0.96 8.57
CA ARG A 68 25.84 -1.60 9.05
C ARG A 68 26.38 -2.69 8.12
N ARG A 69 25.66 -3.03 7.04
CA ARG A 69 25.94 -4.21 6.21
C ARG A 69 26.36 -3.85 4.78
N GLY A 70 27.24 -4.65 4.23
CA GLY A 70 27.59 -4.63 2.80
C GLY A 70 27.84 -3.22 2.25
N ARG A 71 27.21 -2.92 1.13
CA ARG A 71 27.32 -1.63 0.43
C ARG A 71 26.63 -0.46 1.12
N MET A 72 25.80 -0.74 2.14
CA MET A 72 25.15 0.30 2.96
C MET A 72 26.05 0.82 4.08
N ARG A 73 27.19 0.14 4.35
CA ARG A 73 28.15 0.55 5.39
C ARG A 73 28.65 1.96 5.12
N GLY A 74 28.53 2.83 6.13
CA GLY A 74 28.87 4.25 6.01
C GLY A 74 27.71 5.17 5.65
N CYS A 75 26.50 4.63 5.37
CA CYS A 75 25.31 5.43 5.33
C CYS A 75 24.78 5.70 6.75
N ARG A 76 24.19 6.89 6.94
CA ARG A 76 23.49 7.27 8.15
C ARG A 76 21.99 7.11 7.96
N TYR A 77 21.28 6.92 9.05
CA TYR A 77 19.83 6.85 9.07
C TYR A 77 19.27 7.71 10.20
N SER A 78 18.29 8.54 9.88
CA SER A 78 17.50 9.29 10.84
C SER A 78 16.01 8.91 10.70
N MET A 79 15.38 8.60 11.83
CA MET A 79 13.92 8.40 11.87
C MET A 79 13.26 9.76 12.03
N GLY A 80 12.28 10.04 11.17
CA GLY A 80 11.50 11.27 11.26
C GLY A 80 10.57 11.41 10.06
N THR A 81 9.43 12.04 10.32
CA THR A 81 8.49 12.44 9.27
C THR A 81 8.92 13.79 8.73
N VAL A 82 9.22 13.85 7.44
CA VAL A 82 9.58 15.12 6.80
C VAL A 82 8.34 16.01 6.73
N SER A 83 8.39 17.15 7.39
CA SER A 83 7.32 18.15 7.41
C SER A 83 7.51 19.23 6.35
N VAL A 84 8.76 19.70 6.16
CA VAL A 84 9.10 20.76 5.20
C VAL A 84 10.46 20.47 4.56
N ILE A 85 10.56 20.77 3.28
CA ILE A 85 11.80 20.89 2.53
C ILE A 85 12.03 22.36 2.22
N ASP A 86 13.03 23.00 2.84
CA ASP A 86 13.43 24.38 2.55
C ASP A 86 14.58 24.37 1.55
N VAL A 87 14.25 24.66 0.30
CA VAL A 87 15.23 24.65 -0.82
C VAL A 87 16.20 25.83 -0.71
N SER A 88 15.73 26.98 -0.24
CA SER A 88 16.58 28.19 -0.09
C SER A 88 17.67 27.98 0.95
N ARG A 89 17.36 27.31 2.06
CA ARG A 89 18.31 27.01 3.12
C ARG A 89 19.02 25.67 2.93
N LYS A 90 18.57 24.87 1.97
CA LYS A 90 19.02 23.48 1.78
C LYS A 90 18.89 22.65 3.05
N GLU A 91 17.70 22.66 3.64
CA GLU A 91 17.37 21.96 4.88
C GLU A 91 16.10 21.11 4.70
N VAL A 92 16.11 19.92 5.28
CA VAL A 92 14.93 19.07 5.50
C VAL A 92 14.53 19.15 6.96
N LEU A 93 13.26 19.46 7.23
CA LEU A 93 12.74 19.57 8.60
C LEU A 93 11.93 18.32 8.92
N THR A 94 12.21 17.74 10.08
CA THR A 94 11.42 16.66 10.70
C THR A 94 10.89 17.13 12.06
N GLU A 95 10.08 16.31 12.72
CA GLU A 95 9.65 16.57 14.10
C GLU A 95 10.79 16.56 15.10
N PHE A 96 11.97 16.01 14.74
CA PHE A 96 13.09 15.86 15.66
C PHE A 96 14.25 16.79 15.36
N GLU A 97 14.54 17.07 14.08
CA GLU A 97 15.76 17.79 13.70
C GLU A 97 15.63 18.52 12.36
N LYS A 98 16.56 19.47 12.14
CA LYS A 98 16.81 20.10 10.85
C LYS A 98 18.04 19.45 10.22
N ILE A 99 17.89 18.93 9.03
CA ILE A 99 18.94 18.15 8.35
C ILE A 99 19.42 18.94 7.14
N PRO A 100 20.64 19.48 7.17
CA PRO A 100 21.20 20.20 6.04
C PRO A 100 21.66 19.25 4.95
N TYR A 101 21.49 19.64 3.68
CA TYR A 101 21.92 18.86 2.51
C TYR A 101 22.66 19.70 1.47
N ASP A 102 23.48 19.04 0.66
CA ASP A 102 24.05 19.60 -0.58
C ASP A 102 23.28 19.05 -1.79
N ILE A 103 22.84 17.79 -1.69
CA ILE A 103 22.02 17.11 -2.69
C ILE A 103 20.82 16.48 -1.96
N LEU A 104 19.61 16.71 -2.46
CA LEU A 104 18.39 16.11 -1.94
C LEU A 104 17.80 15.13 -2.94
N VAL A 105 17.39 13.97 -2.43
CA VAL A 105 16.68 12.95 -3.20
C VAL A 105 15.31 12.69 -2.58
N ILE A 106 14.27 12.88 -3.37
CA ILE A 106 12.89 12.59 -2.98
C ILE A 106 12.53 11.17 -3.44
N ALA A 107 12.52 10.23 -2.49
CA ALA A 107 12.13 8.84 -2.68
C ALA A 107 10.98 8.43 -1.75
N ALA A 108 10.09 9.39 -1.45
CA ALA A 108 9.02 9.29 -0.44
C ALA A 108 7.91 8.27 -0.80
N GLY A 109 7.92 7.71 -2.03
CA GLY A 109 6.93 6.73 -2.47
C GLY A 109 5.53 7.33 -2.68
N ALA A 110 4.51 6.49 -2.56
CA ALA A 110 3.12 6.85 -2.82
C ALA A 110 2.19 6.40 -1.68
N THR A 111 1.07 7.08 -1.55
CA THR A 111 -0.03 6.77 -0.63
C THR A 111 -1.32 6.43 -1.40
N ASN A 112 -2.38 6.09 -0.66
CA ASN A 112 -3.68 5.80 -1.26
C ASN A 112 -4.33 7.08 -1.81
N ASN A 113 -5.01 6.94 -2.95
CA ASN A 113 -5.89 7.96 -3.49
C ASN A 113 -7.35 7.51 -3.28
N PHE A 114 -8.13 8.35 -2.62
CA PHE A 114 -9.55 8.09 -2.36
C PHE A 114 -10.47 8.87 -3.31
N PHE A 115 -9.92 9.51 -4.34
CA PHE A 115 -10.64 10.26 -5.38
C PHE A 115 -11.64 11.30 -4.86
N GLY A 116 -11.39 11.84 -3.66
CA GLY A 116 -12.28 12.85 -3.03
C GLY A 116 -13.59 12.29 -2.47
N ILE A 117 -13.74 10.96 -2.40
CA ILE A 117 -14.89 10.33 -1.76
C ILE A 117 -14.82 10.58 -0.25
N GLU A 118 -15.75 11.40 0.25
CA GLU A 118 -15.79 11.83 1.64
C GLU A 118 -15.99 10.64 2.60
N GLY A 119 -15.26 10.64 3.71
CA GLY A 119 -15.34 9.61 4.74
C GLY A 119 -14.75 8.24 4.35
N LEU A 120 -14.45 8.00 3.08
CA LEU A 120 -13.98 6.68 2.61
C LEU A 120 -12.73 6.19 3.34
N LYS A 121 -11.77 7.10 3.57
CA LYS A 121 -10.50 6.80 4.24
C LYS A 121 -10.67 6.14 5.62
N ASP A 122 -11.70 6.52 6.35
CA ASP A 122 -11.92 6.06 7.73
C ASP A 122 -12.70 4.74 7.79
N HIS A 123 -13.27 4.32 6.68
CA HIS A 123 -14.17 3.16 6.61
C HIS A 123 -13.63 1.99 5.79
N VAL A 124 -12.51 2.14 5.10
CA VAL A 124 -11.93 1.07 4.28
C VAL A 124 -10.57 0.64 4.79
N TYR A 125 -10.18 -0.56 4.42
CA TYR A 125 -8.86 -1.12 4.70
C TYR A 125 -7.93 -0.90 3.52
N THR A 126 -6.67 -0.65 3.81
CA THR A 126 -5.62 -0.38 2.81
C THR A 126 -4.39 -1.24 3.08
N MET A 127 -3.43 -1.26 2.13
CA MET A 127 -2.22 -2.08 2.25
C MET A 127 -0.98 -1.33 1.72
N LYS A 128 -0.72 -0.12 2.24
CA LYS A 128 0.49 0.67 1.90
C LYS A 128 1.60 0.55 2.94
N SER A 129 1.32 -0.10 4.06
CA SER A 129 2.29 -0.36 5.12
C SER A 129 2.04 -1.74 5.76
N ALA A 130 3.04 -2.26 6.49
CA ALA A 130 2.88 -3.50 7.25
C ALA A 130 1.75 -3.39 8.29
N SER A 131 1.62 -2.24 8.96
CA SER A 131 0.55 -2.00 9.94
C SER A 131 -0.84 -1.98 9.31
N GLU A 132 -0.99 -1.40 8.12
CA GLU A 132 -2.26 -1.44 7.38
C GLU A 132 -2.61 -2.88 6.97
N SER A 133 -1.64 -3.66 6.50
CA SER A 133 -1.85 -5.06 6.12
C SER A 133 -2.24 -5.94 7.32
N ILE A 134 -1.63 -5.72 8.50
CA ILE A 134 -2.03 -6.37 9.75
C ILE A 134 -3.46 -5.98 10.13
N ARG A 135 -3.82 -4.69 10.00
CA ARG A 135 -5.19 -4.22 10.27
C ARG A 135 -6.20 -4.90 9.36
N THR A 136 -5.90 -5.02 8.06
CA THR A 136 -6.72 -5.73 7.08
C THR A 136 -6.87 -7.21 7.45
N ARG A 137 -5.77 -7.89 7.78
CA ARG A 137 -5.77 -9.28 8.26
C ARG A 137 -6.70 -9.47 9.47
N ASN A 138 -6.51 -8.63 10.46
CA ASN A 138 -7.28 -8.73 11.70
C ASN A 138 -8.77 -8.50 11.45
N ALA A 139 -9.13 -7.60 10.53
CA ALA A 139 -10.52 -7.37 10.15
C ALA A 139 -11.14 -8.58 9.45
N VAL A 140 -10.41 -9.21 8.52
CA VAL A 140 -10.87 -10.44 7.85
C VAL A 140 -11.13 -11.55 8.87
N LEU A 141 -10.14 -11.85 9.71
CA LEU A 141 -10.26 -12.91 10.72
C LEU A 141 -11.37 -12.61 11.73
N TYR A 142 -11.44 -11.38 12.25
CA TYR A 142 -12.47 -10.99 13.20
C TYR A 142 -13.90 -11.12 12.63
N ASN A 143 -14.08 -10.81 11.34
CA ASN A 143 -15.39 -10.97 10.71
C ASN A 143 -15.75 -12.43 10.48
N LEU A 144 -14.79 -13.33 10.25
CA LEU A 144 -15.03 -14.76 10.21
C LEU A 144 -15.48 -15.31 11.59
N GLU A 145 -14.81 -14.89 12.67
CA GLU A 145 -15.20 -15.27 14.04
C GLU A 145 -16.62 -14.78 14.37
N ARG A 146 -16.93 -13.53 14.04
CA ARG A 146 -18.28 -12.99 14.23
C ARG A 146 -19.32 -13.73 13.42
N ALA A 147 -19.04 -14.03 12.17
CA ALA A 147 -19.95 -14.76 11.30
C ALA A 147 -20.26 -16.16 11.81
N ALA A 148 -19.26 -16.84 12.40
CA ALA A 148 -19.45 -18.17 12.99
C ALA A 148 -20.49 -18.20 14.13
N GLN A 149 -20.72 -17.06 14.78
CA GLN A 149 -21.61 -16.89 15.93
C GLN A 149 -22.85 -16.02 15.63
N CYS A 150 -23.02 -15.60 14.36
CA CYS A 150 -24.08 -14.67 13.98
C CYS A 150 -25.31 -15.43 13.48
N ASP A 151 -26.45 -15.22 14.16
CA ASP A 151 -27.75 -15.83 13.80
C ASP A 151 -28.55 -14.97 12.81
N ASP A 152 -28.24 -13.66 12.70
CA ASP A 152 -28.88 -12.78 11.72
C ASP A 152 -28.34 -13.06 10.32
N PRO A 153 -29.15 -13.55 9.38
CA PRO A 153 -28.70 -13.92 8.04
C PRO A 153 -28.15 -12.75 7.23
N GLU A 154 -28.70 -11.54 7.39
CA GLU A 154 -28.25 -10.36 6.64
C GLU A 154 -26.92 -9.83 7.19
N GLU A 155 -26.75 -9.77 8.51
CA GLU A 155 -25.47 -9.41 9.10
C GLU A 155 -24.41 -10.48 8.81
N ARG A 156 -24.75 -11.77 8.93
CA ARG A 156 -23.83 -12.87 8.58
C ARG A 156 -23.34 -12.77 7.15
N LYS A 157 -24.22 -12.47 6.20
CA LYS A 157 -23.87 -12.23 4.80
C LYS A 157 -22.93 -11.04 4.64
N ALA A 158 -23.19 -9.93 5.35
CA ALA A 158 -22.31 -8.76 5.31
C ALA A 158 -20.92 -9.03 5.90
N LEU A 159 -20.85 -9.83 6.97
CA LEU A 159 -19.59 -10.27 7.61
C LEU A 159 -18.76 -11.19 6.69
N LEU A 160 -19.42 -12.04 5.90
CA LEU A 160 -18.78 -12.99 4.99
C LEU A 160 -18.57 -12.43 3.56
N THR A 161 -18.87 -11.15 3.35
CA THR A 161 -18.60 -10.46 2.08
C THR A 161 -17.33 -9.64 2.19
N PHE A 162 -16.29 -10.03 1.48
CA PHE A 162 -15.01 -9.32 1.36
C PHE A 162 -14.97 -8.60 0.01
N ALA A 163 -15.09 -7.28 0.03
CA ALA A 163 -15.10 -6.44 -1.14
C ALA A 163 -13.71 -5.85 -1.39
N VAL A 164 -13.13 -6.13 -2.54
CA VAL A 164 -11.88 -5.52 -3.01
C VAL A 164 -12.23 -4.51 -4.09
N VAL A 165 -11.79 -3.27 -3.95
CA VAL A 165 -12.06 -2.18 -4.90
C VAL A 165 -10.77 -1.77 -5.59
N GLY A 166 -10.69 -2.00 -6.91
CA GLY A 166 -9.56 -1.73 -7.78
C GLY A 166 -8.91 -2.99 -8.35
N GLY A 167 -9.00 -3.19 -9.65
CA GLY A 167 -8.49 -4.36 -10.39
C GLY A 167 -7.04 -4.22 -10.88
N GLY A 168 -6.23 -3.38 -10.23
CA GLY A 168 -4.79 -3.33 -10.43
C GLY A 168 -4.06 -4.52 -9.79
N PRO A 169 -2.70 -4.60 -9.89
CA PRO A 169 -1.93 -5.72 -9.35
C PRO A 169 -2.27 -6.07 -7.90
N THR A 170 -2.28 -5.07 -7.02
CA THR A 170 -2.57 -5.28 -5.59
C THR A 170 -3.98 -5.84 -5.35
N GLY A 171 -4.99 -5.37 -6.11
CA GLY A 171 -6.35 -5.87 -5.98
C GLY A 171 -6.50 -7.32 -6.47
N VAL A 172 -5.86 -7.65 -7.57
CA VAL A 172 -5.82 -9.02 -8.11
C VAL A 172 -5.13 -9.97 -7.11
N GLU A 173 -3.98 -9.57 -6.56
CA GLU A 173 -3.21 -10.35 -5.58
C GLU A 173 -4.01 -10.62 -4.31
N ILE A 174 -4.61 -9.58 -3.70
CA ILE A 174 -5.37 -9.78 -2.46
C ILE A 174 -6.68 -10.54 -2.71
N ALA A 175 -7.38 -10.30 -3.82
CA ALA A 175 -8.59 -11.04 -4.15
C ALA A 175 -8.29 -12.52 -4.37
N GLY A 176 -7.19 -12.83 -5.07
CA GLY A 176 -6.71 -14.21 -5.25
C GLY A 176 -6.37 -14.87 -3.93
N ALA A 177 -5.59 -14.20 -3.06
CA ALA A 177 -5.21 -14.73 -1.76
C ALA A 177 -6.41 -14.97 -0.82
N LEU A 178 -7.44 -14.11 -0.87
CA LEU A 178 -8.69 -14.33 -0.14
C LEU A 178 -9.50 -15.50 -0.73
N GLY A 179 -9.44 -15.70 -2.07
CA GLY A 179 -10.03 -16.85 -2.73
C GLY A 179 -9.35 -18.17 -2.31
N GLU A 180 -8.02 -18.18 -2.22
CA GLU A 180 -7.26 -19.31 -1.67
C GLU A 180 -7.60 -19.57 -0.19
N MET A 181 -7.66 -18.51 0.63
CA MET A 181 -8.07 -18.60 2.02
C MET A 181 -9.47 -19.21 2.16
N LYS A 182 -10.43 -18.76 1.34
CA LYS A 182 -11.78 -19.34 1.28
C LYS A 182 -11.73 -20.83 1.00
N ARG A 183 -10.97 -21.24 0.00
CA ARG A 183 -10.91 -22.63 -0.48
C ARG A 183 -10.20 -23.58 0.50
N TRP A 184 -9.08 -23.14 1.09
CA TRP A 184 -8.19 -24.03 1.78
C TRP A 184 -8.18 -23.86 3.32
N VAL A 185 -8.49 -22.65 3.80
CA VAL A 185 -8.44 -22.33 5.23
C VAL A 185 -9.84 -22.34 5.84
N ILE A 186 -10.76 -21.54 5.29
CA ILE A 186 -12.10 -21.40 5.88
C ILE A 186 -12.85 -22.72 5.87
N ALA A 187 -12.78 -23.48 4.80
CA ALA A 187 -13.44 -24.77 4.68
C ALA A 187 -12.98 -25.76 5.77
N LYS A 188 -11.74 -25.61 6.26
CA LYS A 188 -11.14 -26.52 7.24
C LYS A 188 -11.25 -26.01 8.67
N GLU A 189 -10.97 -24.73 8.88
CA GLU A 189 -10.82 -24.16 10.24
C GLU A 189 -12.15 -23.59 10.79
N TYR A 190 -13.14 -23.34 9.91
CA TYR A 190 -14.46 -22.78 10.28
C TYR A 190 -15.60 -23.72 9.89
N PRO A 191 -15.82 -24.85 10.61
CA PRO A 191 -16.82 -25.86 10.23
C PRO A 191 -18.27 -25.32 10.22
N GLY A 192 -18.52 -24.20 10.91
CA GLY A 192 -19.80 -23.50 10.91
C GLY A 192 -20.01 -22.53 9.75
N ILE A 193 -19.01 -22.37 8.85
CA ILE A 193 -19.08 -21.50 7.68
C ILE A 193 -18.90 -22.33 6.41
N ARG A 194 -19.93 -22.39 5.59
CA ARG A 194 -19.80 -23.07 4.29
C ARG A 194 -19.04 -22.15 3.33
N PRO A 195 -18.08 -22.67 2.54
CA PRO A 195 -17.31 -21.85 1.58
C PRO A 195 -18.19 -21.03 0.63
N GLU A 196 -19.37 -21.50 0.27
CA GLU A 196 -20.32 -20.83 -0.63
C GLU A 196 -20.91 -19.56 -0.01
N GLU A 197 -20.98 -19.49 1.31
CA GLU A 197 -21.45 -18.29 2.04
C GLU A 197 -20.43 -17.14 1.96
N VAL A 198 -19.14 -17.48 1.84
CA VAL A 198 -18.07 -16.48 1.75
C VAL A 198 -18.02 -15.91 0.33
N LYS A 199 -18.18 -14.60 0.22
CA LYS A 199 -18.09 -13.86 -1.04
C LYS A 199 -16.80 -13.05 -1.07
N VAL A 200 -15.95 -13.33 -2.04
CA VAL A 200 -14.81 -12.48 -2.39
C VAL A 200 -15.16 -11.81 -3.72
N ILE A 201 -15.32 -10.49 -3.69
CA ILE A 201 -15.77 -9.73 -4.87
C ILE A 201 -14.70 -8.68 -5.20
N LEU A 202 -14.21 -8.71 -6.44
CA LEU A 202 -13.28 -7.71 -6.95
C LEU A 202 -14.01 -6.76 -7.91
N TYR A 203 -14.10 -5.50 -7.52
CA TYR A 203 -14.69 -4.42 -8.33
C TYR A 203 -13.62 -3.64 -9.06
N GLU A 204 -13.80 -3.45 -10.36
CA GLU A 204 -12.93 -2.63 -11.19
C GLU A 204 -13.77 -1.64 -12.00
N GLY A 205 -13.38 -0.37 -11.98
CA GLY A 205 -14.11 0.71 -12.68
C GLY A 205 -14.00 0.67 -14.20
N THR A 206 -12.98 -0.02 -14.74
CA THR A 206 -12.74 -0.15 -16.18
C THR A 206 -13.25 -1.49 -16.72
N ASP A 207 -13.08 -1.69 -18.00
CA ASP A 207 -13.54 -2.87 -18.75
C ASP A 207 -12.63 -4.11 -18.59
N ARG A 208 -11.48 -3.97 -17.93
CA ARG A 208 -10.54 -5.09 -17.73
C ARG A 208 -9.65 -4.93 -16.49
N LEU A 209 -9.22 -6.06 -15.96
CA LEU A 209 -8.19 -6.11 -14.91
C LEU A 209 -6.80 -5.74 -15.47
N LEU A 210 -5.88 -5.33 -14.58
CA LEU A 210 -4.47 -5.09 -14.91
C LEU A 210 -4.31 -4.19 -16.15
N ARG A 211 -5.05 -3.09 -16.22
CA ARG A 211 -5.13 -2.22 -17.41
C ARG A 211 -3.79 -1.79 -18.00
N THR A 212 -2.76 -1.66 -17.17
CA THR A 212 -1.40 -1.28 -17.58
C THR A 212 -0.57 -2.44 -18.12
N MET A 213 -1.09 -3.67 -18.06
CA MET A 213 -0.43 -4.88 -18.55
C MET A 213 -1.02 -5.34 -19.88
N SER A 214 -0.50 -6.44 -20.43
CA SER A 214 -0.99 -7.00 -21.69
C SER A 214 -2.44 -7.52 -21.57
N GLY A 215 -3.16 -7.56 -22.70
CA GLY A 215 -4.50 -8.18 -22.74
C GLY A 215 -4.48 -9.65 -22.31
N LYS A 216 -3.38 -10.36 -22.61
CA LYS A 216 -3.19 -11.75 -22.17
C LYS A 216 -3.11 -11.82 -20.63
N SER A 217 -2.30 -10.99 -19.99
CA SER A 217 -2.20 -10.94 -18.53
C SER A 217 -3.56 -10.64 -17.87
N SER A 218 -4.35 -9.74 -18.48
CA SER A 218 -5.70 -9.42 -18.00
C SER A 218 -6.64 -10.63 -18.10
N ALA A 219 -6.63 -11.34 -19.22
CA ALA A 219 -7.47 -12.53 -19.43
C ALA A 219 -7.05 -13.69 -18.52
N ASP A 220 -5.75 -13.91 -18.34
CA ASP A 220 -5.22 -14.94 -17.44
C ASP A 220 -5.62 -14.64 -15.98
N ALA A 221 -5.46 -13.39 -15.52
CA ALA A 221 -5.88 -12.99 -14.18
C ALA A 221 -7.39 -13.22 -13.95
N LEU A 222 -8.23 -12.86 -14.91
CA LEU A 222 -9.67 -13.06 -14.81
C LEU A 222 -10.04 -14.55 -14.72
N ARG A 223 -9.40 -15.40 -15.53
CA ARG A 223 -9.60 -16.85 -15.50
C ARG A 223 -9.17 -17.44 -14.15
N ASP A 224 -7.99 -17.07 -13.68
CA ASP A 224 -7.40 -17.64 -12.47
C ASP A 224 -8.17 -17.22 -11.23
N LEU A 225 -8.62 -15.95 -11.14
CA LEU A 225 -9.52 -15.49 -10.09
C LEU A 225 -10.86 -16.24 -10.10
N GLY A 226 -11.42 -16.53 -11.28
CA GLY A 226 -12.62 -17.34 -11.42
C GLY A 226 -12.44 -18.76 -10.86
N GLN A 227 -11.27 -19.39 -11.11
CA GLN A 227 -10.94 -20.71 -10.53
C GLN A 227 -10.84 -20.68 -9.00
N LEU A 228 -10.48 -19.53 -8.42
CA LEU A 228 -10.45 -19.28 -6.98
C LEU A 228 -11.80 -18.82 -6.41
N MET A 229 -12.87 -18.90 -7.21
CA MET A 229 -14.23 -18.48 -6.82
C MET A 229 -14.32 -17.00 -6.40
N VAL A 230 -13.52 -16.15 -7.00
CA VAL A 230 -13.61 -14.70 -6.87
C VAL A 230 -14.60 -14.17 -7.90
N ASP A 231 -15.59 -13.40 -7.45
CA ASP A 231 -16.55 -12.72 -8.33
C ASP A 231 -15.92 -11.41 -8.83
N VAL A 232 -15.56 -11.34 -10.11
CA VAL A 232 -14.96 -10.14 -10.71
C VAL A 232 -16.03 -9.33 -11.43
N ARG A 233 -16.19 -8.06 -11.00
CA ARG A 233 -17.17 -7.13 -11.55
C ARG A 233 -16.46 -5.94 -12.20
N LEU A 234 -16.45 -5.94 -13.52
CA LEU A 234 -15.87 -4.87 -14.35
C LEU A 234 -16.90 -3.76 -14.60
N GLY A 235 -16.43 -2.55 -14.94
CA GLY A 235 -17.27 -1.39 -15.17
C GLY A 235 -17.97 -0.86 -13.92
N LYS A 236 -17.51 -1.24 -12.72
CA LYS A 236 -18.12 -0.87 -11.44
C LYS A 236 -17.31 0.19 -10.71
N THR A 237 -17.72 1.43 -10.83
CA THR A 237 -17.11 2.57 -10.13
C THR A 237 -17.84 2.81 -8.82
N MET A 238 -17.11 2.68 -7.71
CA MET A 238 -17.64 3.01 -6.39
C MET A 238 -17.77 4.53 -6.23
N SER A 239 -18.92 5.00 -5.78
CA SER A 239 -19.23 6.42 -5.56
C SER A 239 -19.26 6.82 -4.10
N ALA A 240 -19.61 5.91 -3.18
CA ALA A 240 -19.65 6.16 -1.74
C ALA A 240 -19.55 4.87 -0.93
N TYR A 241 -19.22 5.02 0.35
CA TYR A 241 -19.38 3.98 1.37
C TYR A 241 -20.11 4.60 2.56
N LYS A 242 -21.30 4.08 2.88
CA LYS A 242 -22.13 4.61 3.94
C LYS A 242 -22.86 3.48 4.65
N ASP A 243 -22.92 3.53 5.99
CA ASP A 243 -23.67 2.60 6.84
C ASP A 243 -23.35 1.10 6.58
N GLY A 244 -22.08 0.81 6.20
CA GLY A 244 -21.65 -0.55 5.88
C GLY A 244 -22.04 -1.01 4.47
N GLU A 245 -22.45 -0.10 3.59
CA GLU A 245 -22.80 -0.37 2.21
C GLU A 245 -21.82 0.30 1.24
N LEU A 246 -21.31 -0.46 0.27
CA LEU A 246 -20.70 0.09 -0.93
C LEU A 246 -21.81 0.57 -1.85
N ILE A 247 -21.69 1.78 -2.35
CA ILE A 247 -22.61 2.38 -3.31
C ILE A 247 -21.87 2.63 -4.61
N PHE A 248 -22.38 2.10 -5.71
CA PHE A 248 -21.79 2.24 -7.04
C PHE A 248 -22.50 3.31 -7.86
N ALA A 249 -21.83 3.83 -8.89
CA ALA A 249 -22.34 4.91 -9.75
C ALA A 249 -23.63 4.52 -10.50
N ASP A 250 -23.86 3.24 -10.74
CA ASP A 250 -25.09 2.69 -11.36
C ASP A 250 -26.23 2.44 -10.37
N GLY A 251 -26.04 2.82 -9.09
CA GLY A 251 -27.05 2.68 -8.03
C GLY A 251 -27.03 1.32 -7.31
N GLU A 252 -26.20 0.35 -7.73
CA GLU A 252 -26.05 -0.91 -7.00
C GLU A 252 -25.52 -0.64 -5.59
N LYS A 253 -26.04 -1.40 -4.60
CA LYS A 253 -25.60 -1.35 -3.20
C LYS A 253 -25.22 -2.73 -2.73
N VAL A 254 -24.09 -2.82 -2.03
CA VAL A 254 -23.59 -4.08 -1.49
C VAL A 254 -23.16 -3.90 -0.04
N LYS A 255 -23.73 -4.69 0.86
CA LYS A 255 -23.31 -4.72 2.26
C LYS A 255 -22.02 -5.51 2.42
N SER A 256 -21.03 -4.90 3.05
CA SER A 256 -19.76 -5.56 3.41
C SER A 256 -19.14 -4.90 4.63
N ARG A 257 -18.66 -5.72 5.56
CA ARG A 257 -17.93 -5.24 6.75
C ARG A 257 -16.43 -5.12 6.51
N VAL A 258 -15.93 -5.66 5.40
CA VAL A 258 -14.52 -5.55 5.00
C VAL A 258 -14.43 -5.08 3.57
N VAL A 259 -14.10 -3.81 3.40
CA VAL A 259 -13.82 -3.18 2.10
C VAL A 259 -12.34 -2.89 2.01
N ILE A 260 -11.65 -3.52 1.08
CA ILE A 260 -10.21 -3.35 0.84
C ILE A 260 -10.02 -2.44 -0.36
N TRP A 261 -9.46 -1.25 -0.11
CA TRP A 261 -9.25 -0.22 -1.13
C TRP A 261 -7.89 -0.34 -1.79
N THR A 262 -7.87 -0.60 -3.09
CA THR A 262 -6.66 -0.71 -3.92
C THR A 262 -6.75 0.12 -5.20
N ALA A 263 -7.81 0.93 -5.36
CA ALA A 263 -8.20 1.56 -6.62
C ALA A 263 -7.28 2.70 -7.09
N GLY A 264 -6.42 3.23 -6.25
CA GLY A 264 -5.56 4.32 -6.70
C GLY A 264 -4.42 4.67 -5.77
N ILE A 265 -3.40 5.26 -6.36
CA ILE A 265 -2.23 5.77 -5.65
C ILE A 265 -1.92 7.21 -6.08
N VAL A 266 -1.36 7.98 -5.17
CA VAL A 266 -0.88 9.34 -5.39
C VAL A 266 0.48 9.48 -4.70
N GLY A 267 1.38 10.30 -5.25
CA GLY A 267 2.67 10.61 -4.60
C GLY A 267 2.44 11.12 -3.18
N ASN A 268 3.30 10.70 -2.24
CA ASN A 268 3.23 11.24 -0.87
C ASN A 268 3.40 12.76 -0.91
N PRO A 269 2.48 13.53 -0.33
CA PRO A 269 2.56 14.99 -0.33
C PRO A 269 3.77 15.43 0.52
N LEU A 270 4.55 16.36 -0.03
CA LEU A 270 5.66 17.02 0.66
C LEU A 270 5.46 18.53 0.56
N THR A 271 5.66 19.23 1.64
CA THR A 271 5.67 20.69 1.66
C THR A 271 7.06 21.17 1.25
N ILE A 272 7.17 21.84 0.10
CA ILE A 272 8.42 22.41 -0.43
C ILE A 272 8.27 23.93 -0.43
N VAL A 273 9.22 24.61 0.18
CA VAL A 273 9.30 26.06 0.24
C VAL A 273 10.62 26.55 -0.35
N GLY A 274 10.65 27.82 -0.80
CA GLY A 274 11.85 28.41 -1.40
C GLY A 274 12.18 27.88 -2.79
N SER A 275 11.18 27.35 -3.51
CA SER A 275 11.30 26.84 -4.89
C SER A 275 9.96 26.90 -5.60
N ASP A 276 9.99 26.99 -6.93
CA ASP A 276 8.81 26.93 -7.81
C ASP A 276 8.37 25.47 -8.12
N VAL A 277 9.06 24.47 -7.57
CA VAL A 277 8.74 23.06 -7.78
C VAL A 277 7.37 22.74 -7.18
N LYS A 278 6.45 22.30 -8.03
CA LYS A 278 5.09 21.91 -7.66
C LYS A 278 4.83 20.47 -8.08
N ALA A 279 4.07 19.76 -7.26
CA ALA A 279 3.56 18.45 -7.65
C ALA A 279 2.50 18.63 -8.77
N GLY A 280 2.66 17.89 -9.84
CA GLY A 280 1.71 17.77 -10.93
C GLY A 280 0.66 16.68 -10.69
N PRO A 281 -0.01 16.21 -11.76
CA PRO A 281 -1.01 15.16 -11.68
C PRO A 281 -0.51 13.91 -10.99
N GLY A 282 -1.32 13.34 -10.10
CA GLY A 282 -0.95 12.17 -9.32
C GLY A 282 0.12 12.42 -8.26
N GLY A 283 0.38 13.68 -7.87
CA GLY A 283 1.36 14.04 -6.85
C GLY A 283 2.82 13.81 -7.28
N ARG A 284 3.09 13.82 -8.59
CA ARG A 284 4.44 13.61 -9.15
C ARG A 284 5.10 14.94 -9.45
N TYR A 285 6.38 15.04 -9.18
CA TYR A 285 7.20 16.18 -9.59
C TYR A 285 7.63 16.03 -11.04
N ALA A 286 7.60 17.14 -11.78
CA ALA A 286 8.17 17.18 -13.11
C ALA A 286 9.70 17.05 -13.01
N VAL A 287 10.29 16.27 -13.91
CA VAL A 287 11.73 16.07 -14.03
C VAL A 287 12.15 16.44 -15.45
N ASP A 288 13.42 16.82 -15.60
CA ASP A 288 14.07 17.00 -16.89
C ASP A 288 14.61 15.66 -17.43
N GLU A 289 15.46 15.74 -18.44
CA GLU A 289 16.03 14.57 -19.13
C GLU A 289 17.25 13.97 -18.43
N TYR A 290 17.73 14.56 -17.32
CA TYR A 290 18.94 14.14 -16.58
C TYR A 290 18.64 13.43 -15.28
#